data_b8ce8fc5708355d6d3449f832d766c3c
#
_entry.id   b8ce8fc5708355d6d3449f832d766c3c
#
_cell.length_a   1.000
_cell.length_b   1.000
_cell.length_c   1.000
_cell.angle_alpha   90.00
_cell.angle_beta   90.00
_cell.angle_gamma   90.00
#
_symmetry.space_group_name_H-M   'P 1'
#
loop_
_entity.id
_entity.type
_entity.pdbx_description
1 polymer ?
#
loop_
_entity_poly.entity_id
_entity_poly.type
_entity_poly.pdbx_seq_one_letter_code
_entity_poly.pdbx_strand_id
1 'polypeptide(L)'
;EAAASIAGKFKVLRIEVGGLEMPLRQIITRRLEEFLANMGVNYTFPTADQELDNKHSFEEMMGAFEDVYPGQGILLVVDEFLEYLDSRRGHELALDLAILRQIGEVTKHLKFRFVAGVQEAIFDSARFEHVANSMRRVHERFTQSLIDRNDVSFVVAARLLKKSADQQNKIREYLTPFTKFYGSMNERMDEYVRLFPVHPDYLKTFEQIHFAEKRGALTTIEAAMKALLDQEVPTDKPELISYESYWQTIKKNSALRPDANIKEVLRVSDVLGSRVQQSFTR
;
A
#
# COMPACT_ATOMS: atom_id res chain seq x y z
N GLU A 1 -3.28 14.38 -16.04
CA GLU A 1 -4.38 14.54 -17.03
C GLU A 1 -5.41 13.41 -16.93
N ALA A 2 -5.05 12.11 -17.01
CA ALA A 2 -5.99 10.99 -16.94
C ALA A 2 -6.86 11.01 -15.67
N ALA A 3 -6.27 11.23 -14.47
CA ALA A 3 -7.03 11.30 -13.22
C ALA A 3 -8.05 12.46 -13.21
N ALA A 4 -7.70 13.61 -13.77
CA ALA A 4 -8.61 14.75 -13.90
C ALA A 4 -9.79 14.46 -14.86
N SER A 5 -9.55 13.67 -15.90
CA SER A 5 -10.59 13.31 -16.88
C SER A 5 -11.67 12.37 -16.33
N ILE A 6 -11.37 11.62 -15.25
CA ILE A 6 -12.32 10.70 -14.59
C ILE A 6 -12.80 11.21 -13.24
N ALA A 7 -12.23 12.30 -12.72
CA ALA A 7 -12.65 12.90 -11.46
C ALA A 7 -14.13 13.29 -11.51
N GLY A 8 -14.89 12.89 -10.48
CA GLY A 8 -16.33 13.14 -10.39
C GLY A 8 -17.23 12.25 -11.24
N LYS A 9 -16.67 11.38 -12.11
CA LYS A 9 -17.47 10.46 -12.92
C LYS A 9 -17.93 9.20 -12.18
N PHE A 10 -17.35 8.94 -11.01
CA PHE A 10 -17.69 7.77 -10.21
C PHE A 10 -18.02 8.18 -8.78
N LYS A 11 -19.07 7.58 -8.22
CA LYS A 11 -19.31 7.54 -6.78
C LYS A 11 -18.50 6.38 -6.20
N VAL A 12 -17.80 6.59 -5.10
CA VAL A 12 -16.84 5.63 -4.55
C VAL A 12 -17.40 5.01 -3.28
N LEU A 13 -17.58 3.69 -3.32
CA LEU A 13 -17.84 2.87 -2.15
C LEU A 13 -16.55 2.17 -1.72
N ARG A 14 -16.09 2.38 -0.49
CA ARG A 14 -14.97 1.66 0.11
C ARG A 14 -15.48 0.69 1.15
N ILE A 15 -14.99 -0.55 1.08
CA ILE A 15 -15.27 -1.59 2.05
C ILE A 15 -13.97 -2.25 2.48
N GLU A 16 -13.91 -2.68 3.73
CA GLU A 16 -12.84 -3.48 4.31
C GLU A 16 -13.42 -4.86 4.59
N VAL A 17 -12.77 -5.90 4.12
CA VAL A 17 -13.30 -7.28 4.20
C VAL A 17 -12.45 -8.21 5.06
N GLY A 18 -11.28 -7.76 5.52
CA GLY A 18 -10.42 -8.54 6.42
C GLY A 18 -11.19 -9.03 7.65
N GLY A 19 -10.98 -10.29 8.03
CA GLY A 19 -11.63 -10.88 9.19
C GLY A 19 -13.14 -11.16 9.06
N LEU A 20 -13.76 -10.93 7.90
CA LEU A 20 -15.17 -11.27 7.67
C LEU A 20 -15.33 -12.72 7.21
N GLU A 21 -16.24 -13.45 7.86
CA GLU A 21 -16.53 -14.87 7.53
C GLU A 21 -17.69 -15.05 6.55
N MET A 22 -18.43 -13.97 6.22
CA MET A 22 -19.58 -14.00 5.32
C MET A 22 -19.16 -14.23 3.87
N PRO A 23 -20.01 -14.85 3.02
CA PRO A 23 -19.77 -14.96 1.57
C PRO A 23 -19.56 -13.60 0.91
N LEU A 24 -18.60 -13.51 -0.03
CA LEU A 24 -18.26 -12.27 -0.73
C LEU A 24 -19.47 -11.59 -1.39
N ARG A 25 -20.37 -12.40 -1.99
CA ARG A 25 -21.62 -11.88 -2.57
C ARG A 25 -22.42 -11.11 -1.54
N GLN A 26 -22.64 -11.69 -0.38
CA GLN A 26 -23.46 -11.10 0.68
C GLN A 26 -22.83 -9.80 1.22
N ILE A 27 -21.50 -9.78 1.38
CA ILE A 27 -20.78 -8.57 1.79
C ILE A 27 -21.00 -7.45 0.76
N ILE A 28 -20.73 -7.74 -0.52
CA ILE A 28 -20.79 -6.74 -1.59
C ILE A 28 -22.21 -6.22 -1.79
N THR A 29 -23.20 -7.11 -1.90
CA THR A 29 -24.59 -6.69 -2.15
C THR A 29 -25.15 -5.87 -1.01
N ARG A 30 -24.95 -6.29 0.24
CA ARG A 30 -25.39 -5.53 1.41
C ARG A 30 -24.74 -4.13 1.47
N ARG A 31 -23.44 -4.03 1.22
CA ARG A 31 -22.74 -2.75 1.24
C ARG A 31 -23.18 -1.84 0.09
N LEU A 32 -23.47 -2.39 -1.07
CA LEU A 32 -24.04 -1.63 -2.19
C LEU A 32 -25.45 -1.13 -1.86
N GLU A 33 -26.33 -1.95 -1.28
CA GLU A 33 -27.67 -1.53 -0.84
C GLU A 33 -27.60 -0.37 0.16
N GLU A 34 -26.77 -0.50 1.20
CA GLU A 34 -26.55 0.56 2.20
C GLU A 34 -26.05 1.86 1.53
N PHE A 35 -25.10 1.74 0.59
CA PHE A 35 -24.54 2.86 -0.13
C PHE A 35 -25.57 3.54 -1.04
N LEU A 36 -26.34 2.76 -1.80
CA LEU A 36 -27.38 3.26 -2.69
C LEU A 36 -28.51 3.96 -1.92
N ALA A 37 -28.95 3.37 -0.82
CA ALA A 37 -29.97 3.97 0.05
C ALA A 37 -29.52 5.33 0.59
N ASN A 38 -28.26 5.45 1.04
CA ASN A 38 -27.67 6.71 1.49
C ASN A 38 -27.59 7.79 0.38
N MET A 39 -27.60 7.35 -0.87
CA MET A 39 -27.59 8.22 -2.05
C MET A 39 -28.99 8.49 -2.61
N GLY A 40 -30.05 7.98 -1.97
CA GLY A 40 -31.42 8.14 -2.42
C GLY A 40 -31.80 7.23 -3.60
N VAL A 41 -31.00 6.19 -3.88
CA VAL A 41 -31.29 5.16 -4.88
C VAL A 41 -31.94 3.97 -4.18
N ASN A 42 -33.14 3.59 -4.61
CA ASN A 42 -33.88 2.50 -4.00
C ASN A 42 -33.70 1.23 -4.85
N TYR A 43 -32.85 0.32 -4.37
CA TYR A 43 -32.63 -0.99 -4.98
C TYR A 43 -32.25 -2.02 -3.89
N THR A 44 -32.77 -3.23 -4.03
CA THR A 44 -32.46 -4.36 -3.14
C THR A 44 -32.11 -5.57 -3.98
N PHE A 45 -30.96 -6.19 -3.70
CA PHE A 45 -30.53 -7.39 -4.40
C PHE A 45 -31.42 -8.59 -4.01
N PRO A 46 -31.74 -9.49 -4.96
CA PRO A 46 -32.39 -10.76 -4.64
C PRO A 46 -31.54 -11.57 -3.64
N THR A 47 -32.20 -12.36 -2.82
CA THR A 47 -31.52 -13.31 -1.92
C THR A 47 -30.81 -14.40 -2.73
N ALA A 48 -29.80 -15.07 -2.14
CA ALA A 48 -28.98 -16.04 -2.86
C ALA A 48 -29.78 -17.25 -3.41
N ASP A 49 -30.89 -17.57 -2.80
CA ASP A 49 -31.82 -18.63 -3.22
C ASP A 49 -32.78 -18.18 -4.35
N GLN A 50 -32.98 -16.88 -4.52
CA GLN A 50 -33.80 -16.27 -5.57
C GLN A 50 -32.96 -15.86 -6.80
N GLU A 51 -31.65 -15.75 -6.64
CA GLU A 51 -30.74 -15.26 -7.65
C GLU A 51 -30.33 -16.33 -8.65
N LEU A 52 -30.82 -16.21 -9.87
CA LEU A 52 -30.41 -17.08 -10.98
C LEU A 52 -29.21 -16.53 -11.76
N ASP A 53 -29.03 -15.19 -11.77
CA ASP A 53 -27.96 -14.52 -12.50
C ASP A 53 -27.54 -13.20 -11.84
N ASN A 54 -26.45 -13.21 -11.11
CA ASN A 54 -25.90 -11.98 -10.49
C ASN A 54 -25.63 -10.86 -11.49
N LYS A 55 -25.33 -11.20 -12.75
CA LYS A 55 -25.10 -10.18 -13.78
C LYS A 55 -26.34 -9.32 -14.00
N HIS A 56 -27.51 -9.96 -14.10
CA HIS A 56 -28.80 -9.28 -14.26
C HIS A 56 -29.08 -8.34 -13.08
N SER A 57 -28.86 -8.79 -11.85
CA SER A 57 -29.05 -7.96 -10.66
C SER A 57 -28.12 -6.74 -10.62
N PHE A 58 -26.90 -6.87 -11.10
CA PHE A 58 -25.99 -5.70 -11.25
C PHE A 58 -26.46 -4.76 -12.37
N GLU A 59 -27.02 -5.26 -13.47
CA GLU A 59 -27.61 -4.46 -14.53
C GLU A 59 -28.80 -3.65 -14.02
N GLU A 60 -29.71 -4.26 -13.30
CA GLU A 60 -30.87 -3.59 -12.66
C GLU A 60 -30.42 -2.54 -11.64
N MET A 61 -29.49 -2.90 -10.78
CA MET A 61 -28.90 -1.98 -9.80
C MET A 61 -28.30 -0.74 -10.46
N MET A 62 -27.51 -0.93 -11.52
CA MET A 62 -26.90 0.18 -12.25
C MET A 62 -27.92 0.99 -13.03
N GLY A 63 -29.03 0.38 -13.52
CA GLY A 63 -30.16 1.10 -14.10
C GLY A 63 -30.82 2.03 -13.08
N ALA A 64 -31.17 1.51 -11.90
CA ALA A 64 -31.72 2.32 -10.81
C ALA A 64 -30.76 3.44 -10.36
N PHE A 65 -29.46 3.19 -10.38
CA PHE A 65 -28.46 4.21 -10.08
C PHE A 65 -28.37 5.28 -11.17
N GLU A 66 -28.40 4.92 -12.45
CA GLU A 66 -28.29 5.86 -13.57
C GLU A 66 -29.52 6.77 -13.67
N ASP A 67 -30.70 6.31 -13.26
CA ASP A 67 -31.93 7.13 -13.19
C ASP A 67 -31.76 8.33 -12.23
N VAL A 68 -31.01 8.14 -11.14
CA VAL A 68 -30.76 9.20 -10.14
C VAL A 68 -29.46 9.98 -10.43
N TYR A 69 -28.45 9.32 -10.98
CA TYR A 69 -27.12 9.89 -11.28
C TYR A 69 -26.74 9.69 -12.75
N PRO A 70 -27.39 10.38 -13.70
CA PRO A 70 -27.14 10.20 -15.12
C PRO A 70 -25.67 10.43 -15.49
N GLY A 71 -25.11 9.49 -16.25
CA GLY A 71 -23.74 9.58 -16.75
C GLY A 71 -22.64 9.26 -15.75
N GLN A 72 -22.97 9.02 -14.48
CA GLN A 72 -22.01 8.61 -13.45
C GLN A 72 -21.92 7.08 -13.34
N GLY A 73 -20.88 6.60 -12.65
CA GLY A 73 -20.67 5.19 -12.35
C GLY A 73 -20.41 4.96 -10.86
N ILE A 74 -20.29 3.69 -10.49
CA ILE A 74 -19.90 3.26 -9.14
C ILE A 74 -18.50 2.64 -9.21
N LEU A 75 -17.62 3.06 -8.31
CA LEU A 75 -16.31 2.45 -8.07
C LEU A 75 -16.35 1.77 -6.70
N LEU A 76 -16.33 0.44 -6.71
CA LEU A 76 -16.19 -0.36 -5.50
C LEU A 76 -14.70 -0.61 -5.21
N VAL A 77 -14.24 -0.15 -4.06
CA VAL A 77 -12.88 -0.37 -3.56
C VAL A 77 -12.94 -1.30 -2.36
N VAL A 78 -12.24 -2.42 -2.46
CA VAL A 78 -12.19 -3.46 -1.43
C VAL A 78 -10.78 -3.52 -0.86
N ASP A 79 -10.64 -3.33 0.44
CA ASP A 79 -9.35 -3.44 1.14
C ASP A 79 -9.26 -4.74 1.94
N GLU A 80 -8.02 -5.16 2.26
CA GLU A 80 -7.69 -6.40 2.97
C GLU A 80 -8.22 -7.67 2.28
N PHE A 81 -8.31 -7.63 0.95
CA PHE A 81 -8.93 -8.69 0.17
C PHE A 81 -8.15 -10.00 0.20
N LEU A 82 -6.81 -9.96 0.33
CA LEU A 82 -5.99 -11.17 0.47
C LEU A 82 -6.30 -11.89 1.77
N GLU A 83 -6.41 -11.18 2.89
CA GLU A 83 -6.75 -11.76 4.20
C GLU A 83 -8.11 -12.44 4.17
N TYR A 84 -9.08 -11.81 3.51
CA TYR A 84 -10.39 -12.40 3.29
C TYR A 84 -10.28 -13.72 2.50
N LEU A 85 -9.59 -13.74 1.36
CA LEU A 85 -9.43 -14.95 0.55
C LEU A 85 -8.70 -16.06 1.32
N ASP A 86 -7.70 -15.71 2.12
CA ASP A 86 -6.95 -16.66 2.96
C ASP A 86 -7.81 -17.31 4.06
N SER A 87 -8.84 -16.61 4.54
CA SER A 87 -9.79 -17.13 5.52
C SER A 87 -10.77 -18.14 4.92
N ARG A 88 -11.00 -18.10 3.60
CA ARG A 88 -11.98 -18.95 2.90
C ARG A 88 -11.39 -20.31 2.54
N ARG A 89 -12.19 -21.36 2.60
CA ARG A 89 -11.73 -22.73 2.35
C ARG A 89 -12.63 -23.45 1.32
N GLY A 90 -11.98 -24.32 0.56
CA GLY A 90 -12.65 -25.31 -0.30
C GLY A 90 -13.77 -24.71 -1.17
N HIS A 91 -15.00 -25.18 -0.96
CA HIS A 91 -16.15 -24.78 -1.75
C HIS A 91 -16.51 -23.29 -1.60
N GLU A 92 -16.34 -22.72 -0.42
CA GLU A 92 -16.64 -21.31 -0.17
C GLU A 92 -15.73 -20.38 -1.01
N LEU A 93 -14.42 -20.65 -1.03
CA LEU A 93 -13.48 -19.91 -1.86
C LEU A 93 -13.85 -20.02 -3.35
N ALA A 94 -14.26 -21.22 -3.81
CA ALA A 94 -14.67 -21.41 -5.20
C ALA A 94 -15.92 -20.58 -5.55
N LEU A 95 -16.88 -20.45 -4.64
CA LEU A 95 -18.06 -19.60 -4.82
C LEU A 95 -17.68 -18.12 -4.86
N ASP A 96 -16.79 -17.67 -3.96
CA ASP A 96 -16.33 -16.27 -3.92
C ASP A 96 -15.54 -15.89 -5.19
N LEU A 97 -14.72 -16.82 -5.71
CA LEU A 97 -14.03 -16.63 -7.00
C LEU A 97 -15.02 -16.60 -8.18
N ALA A 98 -16.12 -17.34 -8.12
CA ALA A 98 -17.17 -17.28 -9.12
C ALA A 98 -17.87 -15.92 -9.14
N ILE A 99 -18.14 -15.32 -7.98
CA ILE A 99 -18.69 -13.96 -7.86
C ILE A 99 -17.70 -12.93 -8.45
N LEU A 100 -16.42 -13.03 -8.12
CA LEU A 100 -15.41 -12.14 -8.72
C LEU A 100 -15.39 -12.21 -10.24
N ARG A 101 -15.48 -13.42 -10.79
CA ARG A 101 -15.55 -13.60 -12.24
C ARG A 101 -16.79 -12.89 -12.83
N GLN A 102 -17.94 -12.99 -12.18
CA GLN A 102 -19.18 -12.32 -12.63
C GLN A 102 -19.05 -10.79 -12.53
N ILE A 103 -18.47 -10.26 -11.45
CA ILE A 103 -18.14 -8.84 -11.31
C ILE A 103 -17.23 -8.40 -12.46
N GLY A 104 -16.19 -9.17 -12.79
CA GLY A 104 -15.32 -8.88 -13.93
C GLY A 104 -16.04 -8.83 -15.28
N GLU A 105 -17.09 -9.63 -15.49
CA GLU A 105 -17.93 -9.54 -16.68
C GLU A 105 -18.81 -8.27 -16.68
N VAL A 106 -19.41 -7.95 -15.54
CA VAL A 106 -20.25 -6.75 -15.35
C VAL A 106 -19.46 -5.47 -15.64
N THR A 107 -18.21 -5.38 -15.21
CA THR A 107 -17.37 -4.20 -15.42
C THR A 107 -17.05 -3.90 -16.88
N LYS A 108 -17.24 -4.85 -17.79
CA LYS A 108 -17.02 -4.64 -19.25
C LYS A 108 -18.11 -3.82 -19.89
N HIS A 109 -19.34 -3.93 -19.40
CA HIS A 109 -20.52 -3.39 -20.06
C HIS A 109 -21.20 -2.27 -19.29
N LEU A 110 -21.01 -2.21 -17.96
CA LEU A 110 -21.61 -1.21 -17.08
C LEU A 110 -20.59 -0.18 -16.62
N LYS A 111 -21.04 0.97 -16.17
CA LYS A 111 -20.22 1.99 -15.50
C LYS A 111 -19.95 1.60 -14.05
N PHE A 112 -19.71 0.31 -13.81
CA PHE A 112 -19.31 -0.26 -12.53
C PHE A 112 -17.82 -0.64 -12.61
N ARG A 113 -17.04 -0.27 -11.59
CA ARG A 113 -15.62 -0.59 -11.52
C ARG A 113 -15.31 -1.21 -10.17
N PHE A 114 -14.38 -2.16 -10.18
CA PHE A 114 -13.94 -2.88 -9.00
C PHE A 114 -12.43 -2.78 -8.86
N VAL A 115 -11.96 -2.41 -7.68
CA VAL A 115 -10.54 -2.37 -7.31
C VAL A 115 -10.37 -3.08 -5.98
N ALA A 116 -9.46 -4.04 -5.90
CA ALA A 116 -9.12 -4.71 -4.65
C ALA A 116 -7.66 -4.43 -4.26
N GLY A 117 -7.46 -4.02 -3.01
CA GLY A 117 -6.14 -3.91 -2.39
C GLY A 117 -5.68 -5.26 -1.86
N VAL A 118 -4.51 -5.71 -2.30
CA VAL A 118 -3.88 -6.97 -1.87
C VAL A 118 -2.42 -6.72 -1.52
N GLN A 119 -1.91 -7.45 -0.53
CA GLN A 119 -0.54 -7.25 -0.03
C GLN A 119 0.52 -7.96 -0.86
N GLU A 120 0.13 -8.93 -1.69
CA GLU A 120 1.02 -9.68 -2.58
C GLU A 120 0.33 -10.01 -3.92
N ALA A 121 1.12 -10.50 -4.88
CA ALA A 121 0.57 -11.01 -6.14
C ALA A 121 -0.26 -12.28 -5.88
N ILE A 122 -1.58 -12.19 -6.06
CA ILE A 122 -2.50 -13.29 -5.72
C ILE A 122 -2.57 -14.36 -6.80
N PHE A 123 -2.39 -13.98 -8.08
CA PHE A 123 -2.62 -14.90 -9.19
C PHE A 123 -1.52 -15.95 -9.36
N ASP A 124 -0.30 -15.65 -8.89
CA ASP A 124 0.85 -16.56 -8.94
C ASP A 124 1.21 -17.12 -7.57
N SER A 125 0.35 -16.93 -6.57
CA SER A 125 0.61 -17.36 -5.20
C SER A 125 0.36 -18.87 -5.04
N ALA A 126 1.35 -19.58 -4.49
CA ALA A 126 1.22 -21.00 -4.14
C ALA A 126 0.09 -21.30 -3.14
N ARG A 127 -0.37 -20.30 -2.39
CA ARG A 127 -1.52 -20.42 -1.46
C ARG A 127 -2.81 -20.84 -2.16
N PHE A 128 -2.98 -20.42 -3.41
CA PHE A 128 -4.19 -20.67 -4.19
C PHE A 128 -4.02 -21.76 -5.27
N GLU A 129 -2.95 -22.57 -5.19
CA GLU A 129 -2.68 -23.65 -6.16
C GLU A 129 -3.86 -24.65 -6.23
N HIS A 130 -4.48 -24.94 -5.10
CA HIS A 130 -5.65 -25.84 -5.01
C HIS A 130 -6.90 -25.32 -5.74
N VAL A 131 -6.97 -24.02 -6.07
CA VAL A 131 -8.03 -23.38 -6.87
C VAL A 131 -7.49 -22.68 -8.12
N ALA A 132 -6.31 -23.07 -8.59
CA ALA A 132 -5.59 -22.43 -9.70
C ALA A 132 -6.45 -22.18 -10.95
N ASN A 133 -7.31 -23.13 -11.33
CA ASN A 133 -8.20 -22.97 -12.48
C ASN A 133 -9.23 -21.85 -12.29
N SER A 134 -9.76 -21.68 -11.08
CA SER A 134 -10.70 -20.60 -10.75
C SER A 134 -9.96 -19.25 -10.69
N MET A 135 -8.78 -19.21 -10.10
CA MET A 135 -7.92 -18.03 -10.06
C MET A 135 -7.52 -17.55 -11.46
N ARG A 136 -7.14 -18.47 -12.37
CA ARG A 136 -6.83 -18.10 -13.75
C ARG A 136 -8.03 -17.44 -14.45
N ARG A 137 -9.24 -17.96 -14.25
CA ARG A 137 -10.46 -17.36 -14.83
C ARG A 137 -10.77 -15.97 -14.26
N VAL A 138 -10.42 -15.70 -13.01
CA VAL A 138 -10.49 -14.35 -12.42
C VAL A 138 -9.40 -13.46 -13.04
N HIS A 139 -8.17 -13.94 -13.13
CA HIS A 139 -7.05 -13.20 -13.71
C HIS A 139 -7.33 -12.70 -15.15
N GLU A 140 -8.00 -13.52 -15.96
CA GLU A 140 -8.39 -13.13 -17.34
C GLU A 140 -9.32 -11.89 -17.40
N ARG A 141 -9.90 -11.48 -16.27
CA ARG A 141 -10.89 -10.39 -16.17
C ARG A 141 -10.39 -9.17 -15.42
N PHE A 142 -9.30 -9.29 -14.71
CA PHE A 142 -8.72 -8.23 -13.90
C PHE A 142 -7.27 -7.96 -14.28
N THR A 143 -6.90 -6.69 -14.25
CA THR A 143 -5.51 -6.28 -14.40
C THR A 143 -4.88 -6.17 -13.02
N GLN A 144 -3.77 -6.86 -12.80
CA GLN A 144 -2.97 -6.72 -11.61
C GLN A 144 -1.96 -5.58 -11.81
N SER A 145 -2.02 -4.59 -10.93
CA SER A 145 -1.04 -3.51 -10.87
C SER A 145 -0.19 -3.69 -9.62
N LEU A 146 1.10 -3.90 -9.82
CA LEU A 146 2.05 -4.00 -8.72
C LEU A 146 2.57 -2.60 -8.38
N ILE A 147 2.59 -2.28 -7.07
CA ILE A 147 3.30 -1.10 -6.58
C ILE A 147 4.78 -1.49 -6.53
N ASP A 148 5.57 -0.91 -7.41
CA ASP A 148 7.01 -1.12 -7.50
C ASP A 148 7.73 -0.45 -6.31
N ARG A 149 8.98 -0.85 -6.08
CA ARG A 149 9.89 -0.28 -5.07
C ARG A 149 10.10 1.22 -5.28
N ASN A 150 10.20 1.65 -6.53
CA ASN A 150 10.32 3.07 -6.88
C ASN A 150 9.08 3.88 -6.49
N ASP A 151 7.90 3.25 -6.52
CA ASP A 151 6.64 3.88 -6.13
C ASP A 151 6.57 4.14 -4.62
N VAL A 152 7.19 3.29 -3.79
CA VAL A 152 7.25 3.51 -2.33
C VAL A 152 7.94 4.84 -2.00
N SER A 153 9.08 5.11 -2.63
CA SER A 153 9.81 6.38 -2.47
C SER A 153 8.94 7.58 -2.89
N PHE A 154 8.17 7.43 -3.97
CA PHE A 154 7.24 8.46 -4.42
C PHE A 154 6.09 8.68 -3.43
N VAL A 155 5.50 7.61 -2.92
CA VAL A 155 4.41 7.68 -1.92
C VAL A 155 4.91 8.33 -0.63
N VAL A 156 6.08 7.96 -0.14
CA VAL A 156 6.71 8.57 1.04
C VAL A 156 6.92 10.06 0.82
N ALA A 157 7.52 10.45 -0.31
CA ALA A 157 7.74 11.84 -0.65
C ALA A 157 6.44 12.65 -0.75
N ALA A 158 5.41 12.09 -1.39
CA ALA A 158 4.13 12.78 -1.60
C ALA A 158 3.26 12.89 -0.35
N ARG A 159 3.31 11.89 0.54
CA ARG A 159 2.43 11.84 1.73
C ARG A 159 3.09 12.40 2.99
N LEU A 160 4.34 12.03 3.26
CA LEU A 160 5.03 12.41 4.50
C LEU A 160 5.92 13.63 4.32
N LEU A 161 6.51 13.81 3.12
CA LEU A 161 7.57 14.77 2.88
C LEU A 161 7.17 15.85 1.86
N LYS A 162 5.86 16.12 1.73
CA LYS A 162 5.37 17.14 0.80
C LYS A 162 5.99 18.51 1.12
N LYS A 163 6.58 19.16 0.11
CA LYS A 163 7.26 20.43 0.23
C LYS A 163 6.79 21.41 -0.83
N SER A 164 6.75 22.69 -0.47
CA SER A 164 6.59 23.78 -1.44
C SER A 164 7.87 23.97 -2.27
N ALA A 165 7.76 24.70 -3.39
CA ALA A 165 8.92 25.05 -4.21
C ALA A 165 9.98 25.82 -3.39
N ASP A 166 9.57 26.76 -2.53
CA ASP A 166 10.48 27.52 -1.67
C ASP A 166 11.21 26.64 -0.66
N GLN A 167 10.51 25.65 -0.08
CA GLN A 167 11.14 24.68 0.82
C GLN A 167 12.14 23.80 0.08
N GLN A 168 11.82 23.37 -1.14
CA GLN A 168 12.76 22.59 -1.98
C GLN A 168 14.01 23.39 -2.32
N ASN A 169 13.87 24.68 -2.64
CA ASN A 169 15.01 25.55 -2.92
C ASN A 169 15.90 25.73 -1.68
N LYS A 170 15.33 26.01 -0.51
CA LYS A 170 16.08 26.10 0.74
C LYS A 170 16.84 24.82 1.09
N ILE A 171 16.21 23.67 0.88
CA ILE A 171 16.84 22.36 1.11
C ILE A 171 18.00 22.16 0.12
N ARG A 172 17.81 22.53 -1.14
CA ARG A 172 18.88 22.46 -2.16
C ARG A 172 20.08 23.34 -1.78
N GLU A 173 19.84 24.58 -1.37
CA GLU A 173 20.86 25.49 -0.91
C GLU A 173 21.60 24.89 0.31
N TYR A 174 20.90 24.35 1.26
CA TYR A 174 21.46 23.69 2.44
C TYR A 174 22.32 22.48 2.09
N LEU A 175 21.89 21.62 1.17
CA LEU A 175 22.61 20.39 0.78
C LEU A 175 23.80 20.64 -0.15
N THR A 176 23.80 21.72 -0.94
CA THR A 176 24.82 21.99 -1.94
C THR A 176 26.27 22.01 -1.38
N PRO A 177 26.59 22.60 -0.22
CA PRO A 177 27.94 22.57 0.34
C PRO A 177 28.46 21.14 0.62
N PHE A 178 27.58 20.19 0.83
CA PHE A 178 27.94 18.81 1.17
C PHE A 178 28.20 17.92 -0.04
N THR A 179 27.85 18.35 -1.25
CA THR A 179 28.07 17.57 -2.49
C THR A 179 29.53 17.19 -2.71
N LYS A 180 30.46 18.01 -2.26
CA LYS A 180 31.90 17.75 -2.34
C LYS A 180 32.36 16.56 -1.48
N PHE A 181 31.58 16.18 -0.45
CA PHE A 181 31.90 15.07 0.45
C PHE A 181 31.14 13.82 0.11
N TYR A 182 30.00 13.95 -0.59
CA TYR A 182 29.09 12.86 -0.93
C TYR A 182 28.88 12.83 -2.45
N GLY A 183 29.72 12.07 -3.16
CA GLY A 183 29.77 12.08 -4.62
C GLY A 183 28.43 11.78 -5.31
N SER A 184 27.62 10.86 -4.76
CA SER A 184 26.30 10.54 -5.29
C SER A 184 25.25 11.63 -5.05
N MET A 185 25.47 12.56 -4.11
CA MET A 185 24.52 13.62 -3.78
C MET A 185 24.38 14.62 -4.93
N ASN A 186 25.48 14.94 -5.61
CA ASN A 186 25.44 15.86 -6.74
C ASN A 186 24.62 15.33 -7.92
N GLU A 187 24.79 14.05 -8.24
CA GLU A 187 24.09 13.40 -9.35
C GLU A 187 22.59 13.17 -9.05
N ARG A 188 22.26 13.02 -7.77
CA ARG A 188 20.91 12.68 -7.29
C ARG A 188 20.27 13.80 -6.47
N MET A 189 20.72 15.06 -6.64
CA MET A 189 20.27 16.18 -5.80
C MET A 189 18.75 16.32 -5.75
N ASP A 190 18.05 16.14 -6.86
CA ASP A 190 16.58 16.22 -6.90
C ASP A 190 15.92 15.16 -6.04
N GLU A 191 16.49 13.96 -5.98
CA GLU A 191 16.02 12.88 -5.12
C GLU A 191 16.26 13.19 -3.64
N TYR A 192 17.46 13.70 -3.30
CA TYR A 192 17.76 14.15 -1.93
C TYR A 192 16.83 15.26 -1.47
N VAL A 193 16.58 16.27 -2.30
CA VAL A 193 15.64 17.36 -1.99
C VAL A 193 14.23 16.84 -1.79
N ARG A 194 13.77 15.95 -2.67
CA ARG A 194 12.43 15.36 -2.60
C ARG A 194 12.23 14.53 -1.33
N LEU A 195 13.22 13.73 -0.94
CA LEU A 195 13.15 12.82 0.21
C LEU A 195 13.64 13.44 1.52
N PHE A 196 14.27 14.64 1.50
CA PHE A 196 14.78 15.27 2.73
C PHE A 196 13.70 15.30 3.85
N PRO A 197 14.03 15.00 5.09
CA PRO A 197 15.35 14.68 5.64
C PRO A 197 15.78 13.21 5.52
N VAL A 198 15.04 12.37 4.79
CA VAL A 198 15.35 10.94 4.63
C VAL A 198 16.41 10.76 3.53
N HIS A 199 17.46 10.00 3.82
CA HIS A 199 18.45 9.59 2.82
C HIS A 199 17.81 8.72 1.73
N PRO A 200 18.05 8.95 0.44
CA PRO A 200 17.44 8.17 -0.64
C PRO A 200 17.65 6.65 -0.52
N ASP A 201 18.81 6.23 -0.07
CA ASP A 201 19.11 4.81 0.07
C ASP A 201 18.52 4.17 1.35
N TYR A 202 17.93 4.95 2.25
CA TYR A 202 17.26 4.41 3.44
C TYR A 202 16.15 3.42 3.06
N LEU A 203 15.28 3.84 2.13
CA LEU A 203 14.18 3.00 1.66
C LEU A 203 14.68 1.76 0.93
N LYS A 204 15.71 1.89 0.08
CA LYS A 204 16.33 0.77 -0.63
C LYS A 204 16.95 -0.24 0.33
N THR A 205 17.65 0.22 1.36
CA THR A 205 18.25 -0.64 2.37
C THR A 205 17.18 -1.35 3.18
N PHE A 206 16.12 -0.62 3.56
CA PHE A 206 14.99 -1.19 4.30
C PHE A 206 14.29 -2.33 3.54
N GLU A 207 14.11 -2.18 2.23
CA GLU A 207 13.49 -3.18 1.37
C GLU A 207 14.30 -4.47 1.24
N GLN A 208 15.61 -4.42 1.47
CA GLN A 208 16.48 -5.60 1.47
C GLN A 208 16.40 -6.40 2.79
N ILE A 209 15.80 -5.82 3.82
CA ILE A 209 15.65 -6.47 5.11
C ILE A 209 14.34 -7.29 5.08
N HIS A 210 14.46 -8.59 4.78
CA HIS A 210 13.33 -9.50 4.54
C HIS A 210 12.36 -9.68 5.72
N PHE A 211 12.79 -9.40 6.95
CA PHE A 211 11.99 -9.54 8.16
C PHE A 211 11.38 -8.21 8.66
N ALA A 212 11.63 -7.11 7.95
CA ALA A 212 11.07 -5.83 8.32
C ALA A 212 9.71 -5.63 7.66
N GLU A 213 8.67 -5.50 8.47
CA GLU A 213 7.36 -5.11 7.95
C GLU A 213 7.44 -3.75 7.26
N LYS A 214 6.88 -3.62 6.07
CA LYS A 214 6.88 -2.37 5.28
C LYS A 214 6.29 -1.19 6.07
N ARG A 215 5.34 -1.44 6.97
CA ARG A 215 4.78 -0.44 7.89
C ARG A 215 5.82 0.06 8.90
N GLY A 216 6.76 -0.77 9.32
CA GLY A 216 7.83 -0.42 10.26
C GLY A 216 8.76 0.67 9.72
N ALA A 217 9.02 0.74 8.40
CA ALA A 217 9.81 1.82 7.81
C ALA A 217 9.18 3.18 8.02
N LEU A 218 7.89 3.31 7.75
CA LEU A 218 7.17 4.59 7.89
C LEU A 218 7.13 5.04 9.35
N THR A 219 6.87 4.12 10.27
CA THR A 219 6.86 4.41 11.71
C THR A 219 8.23 4.85 12.22
N THR A 220 9.30 4.21 11.73
CA THR A 220 10.68 4.57 12.11
C THR A 220 11.08 5.93 11.53
N ILE A 221 10.73 6.20 10.27
CA ILE A 221 10.94 7.53 9.65
C ILE A 221 10.18 8.60 10.42
N GLU A 222 8.92 8.36 10.75
CA GLU A 222 8.10 9.31 11.52
C GLU A 222 8.71 9.61 12.89
N ALA A 223 9.15 8.59 13.61
CA ALA A 223 9.81 8.74 14.91
C ALA A 223 11.14 9.53 14.78
N ALA A 224 11.95 9.24 13.78
CA ALA A 224 13.19 9.95 13.51
C ALA A 224 12.93 11.41 13.11
N MET A 225 11.90 11.67 12.29
CA MET A 225 11.50 13.04 11.93
C MET A 225 11.01 13.83 13.14
N LYS A 226 10.23 13.20 14.04
CA LYS A 226 9.79 13.84 15.28
C LYS A 226 10.96 14.24 16.18
N ALA A 227 12.02 13.44 16.21
CA ALA A 227 13.22 13.75 16.97
C ALA A 227 14.02 14.93 16.40
N LEU A 228 13.83 15.29 15.13
CA LEU A 228 14.47 16.45 14.49
C LEU A 228 13.66 17.74 14.64
N LEU A 229 12.42 17.68 15.10
CA LEU A 229 11.59 18.87 15.30
C LEU A 229 12.24 19.77 16.35
N ASP A 230 12.22 21.07 16.07
CA ASP A 230 12.76 22.12 16.92
C ASP A 230 14.28 22.03 17.20
N GLN A 231 15.01 21.19 16.42
CA GLN A 231 16.46 21.16 16.46
C GLN A 231 17.04 22.14 15.45
N GLU A 232 18.18 22.73 15.79
CA GLU A 232 18.95 23.54 14.84
C GLU A 232 19.54 22.64 13.75
N VAL A 233 19.50 23.13 12.50
CA VAL A 233 20.05 22.39 11.37
C VAL A 233 21.57 22.48 11.41
N PRO A 234 22.31 21.36 11.46
CA PRO A 234 23.77 21.38 11.55
C PRO A 234 24.41 21.93 10.25
N THR A 235 25.55 22.61 10.39
CA THR A 235 26.28 23.21 9.28
C THR A 235 27.51 22.40 8.88
N ASP A 236 27.93 21.44 9.68
CA ASP A 236 29.12 20.61 9.49
C ASP A 236 28.81 19.27 8.82
N LYS A 237 27.57 18.83 8.85
CA LYS A 237 27.09 17.60 8.22
C LYS A 237 25.67 17.77 7.68
N PRO A 238 25.28 17.02 6.63
CA PRO A 238 23.87 16.99 6.23
C PRO A 238 23.03 16.24 7.27
N GLU A 239 21.95 16.85 7.75
CA GLU A 239 21.03 16.16 8.68
C GLU A 239 20.10 15.24 7.88
N LEU A 240 20.57 14.02 7.66
CA LEU A 240 19.85 12.99 6.92
C LEU A 240 19.54 11.80 7.82
N ILE A 241 18.26 11.43 7.88
CA ILE A 241 17.83 10.16 8.49
C ILE A 241 18.35 9.04 7.60
N SER A 242 19.34 8.30 8.10
CA SER A 242 19.94 7.17 7.40
C SER A 242 19.55 5.82 8.05
N TYR A 243 19.95 4.74 7.42
CA TYR A 243 19.67 3.38 7.90
C TYR A 243 20.25 3.07 9.29
N GLU A 244 21.15 3.87 9.82
CA GLU A 244 21.66 3.71 11.19
C GLU A 244 20.55 3.92 12.25
N SER A 245 19.59 4.82 11.98
CA SER A 245 18.44 5.02 12.86
C SER A 245 17.57 3.76 12.95
N TYR A 246 17.46 3.00 11.86
CA TYR A 246 16.78 1.71 11.86
C TYR A 246 17.54 0.63 12.62
N TRP A 247 18.88 0.69 12.64
CA TRP A 247 19.71 -0.23 13.41
C TRP A 247 19.37 -0.21 14.90
N GLN A 248 19.10 0.96 15.46
CA GLN A 248 18.66 1.07 16.85
C GLN A 248 17.30 0.39 17.09
N THR A 249 16.42 0.41 16.13
CA THR A 249 15.13 -0.30 16.18
C THR A 249 15.35 -1.82 16.14
N ILE A 250 16.23 -2.32 15.27
CA ILE A 250 16.61 -3.75 15.23
C ILE A 250 17.17 -4.22 16.57
N LYS A 251 18.11 -3.47 17.14
CA LYS A 251 18.72 -3.80 18.44
C LYS A 251 17.69 -3.94 19.57
N LYS A 252 16.65 -3.13 19.56
CA LYS A 252 15.58 -3.12 20.58
C LYS A 252 14.50 -4.16 20.34
N ASN A 253 14.38 -4.69 19.13
CA ASN A 253 13.31 -5.63 18.79
C ASN A 253 13.65 -7.05 19.23
N SER A 254 13.02 -7.49 20.32
CA SER A 254 13.21 -8.84 20.89
C SER A 254 12.74 -9.97 19.95
N ALA A 255 11.77 -9.70 19.07
CA ALA A 255 11.26 -10.69 18.12
C ALA A 255 12.29 -11.09 17.04
N LEU A 256 13.29 -10.26 16.78
CA LEU A 256 14.34 -10.52 15.80
C LEU A 256 15.55 -11.28 16.40
N ARG A 257 15.66 -11.36 17.72
CA ARG A 257 16.78 -12.01 18.41
C ARG A 257 16.94 -13.52 18.18
N PRO A 258 15.88 -14.30 17.90
CA PRO A 258 16.01 -15.72 17.58
C PRO A 258 16.69 -16.01 16.24
N ASP A 259 16.68 -15.06 15.29
CA ASP A 259 17.34 -15.23 13.99
C ASP A 259 18.88 -15.31 14.16
N ALA A 260 19.48 -16.40 13.68
CA ALA A 260 20.89 -16.67 13.85
C ALA A 260 21.78 -15.62 13.17
N ASN A 261 21.39 -15.12 12.01
CA ASN A 261 22.15 -14.11 11.27
C ASN A 261 22.13 -12.78 12.01
N ILE A 262 20.96 -12.39 12.52
CA ILE A 262 20.81 -11.14 13.30
C ILE A 262 21.59 -11.22 14.59
N LYS A 263 21.55 -12.35 15.29
CA LYS A 263 22.30 -12.57 16.53
C LYS A 263 23.81 -12.39 16.31
N GLU A 264 24.35 -12.94 15.21
CA GLU A 264 25.77 -12.80 14.89
C GLU A 264 26.12 -11.36 14.50
N VAL A 265 25.30 -10.69 13.69
CA VAL A 265 25.50 -9.28 13.34
C VAL A 265 25.46 -8.37 14.57
N LEU A 266 24.53 -8.61 15.50
CA LEU A 266 24.47 -7.87 16.76
C LEU A 266 25.74 -8.07 17.59
N ARG A 267 26.20 -9.32 17.74
CA ARG A 267 27.44 -9.65 18.45
C ARG A 267 28.66 -8.94 17.86
N VAL A 268 28.82 -9.01 16.55
CA VAL A 268 29.93 -8.35 15.84
C VAL A 268 29.83 -6.82 15.99
N SER A 269 28.65 -6.25 15.87
CA SER A 269 28.42 -4.81 16.06
C SER A 269 28.82 -4.32 17.45
N ASP A 270 28.48 -5.07 18.49
CA ASP A 270 28.83 -4.69 19.88
C ASP A 270 30.35 -4.77 20.14
N VAL A 271 31.03 -5.78 19.57
CA VAL A 271 32.49 -5.87 19.61
C VAL A 271 33.17 -4.73 18.87
N LEU A 272 32.73 -4.43 17.66
CA LEU A 272 33.28 -3.34 16.88
C LEU A 272 33.00 -1.96 17.52
N GLY A 273 31.80 -1.75 18.02
CA GLY A 273 31.43 -0.53 18.74
C GLY A 273 32.32 -0.26 19.94
N SER A 274 32.58 -1.29 20.73
CA SER A 274 33.48 -1.19 21.89
C SER A 274 34.93 -0.86 21.49
N ARG A 275 35.43 -1.47 20.40
CA ARG A 275 36.78 -1.18 19.88
C ARG A 275 36.92 0.25 19.35
N VAL A 276 35.92 0.69 18.59
CA VAL A 276 35.88 2.08 18.06
C VAL A 276 35.89 3.07 19.22
N GLN A 277 35.03 2.85 20.21
CA GLN A 277 34.95 3.71 21.37
C GLN A 277 36.28 3.81 22.12
N GLN A 278 36.97 2.66 22.36
CA GLN A 278 38.29 2.62 22.98
C GLN A 278 39.39 3.32 22.16
N SER A 279 39.27 3.31 20.80
CA SER A 279 40.28 3.89 19.93
C SER A 279 40.13 5.40 19.75
N PHE A 280 38.93 5.95 19.91
CA PHE A 280 38.62 7.36 19.69
C PHE A 280 38.33 8.17 20.96
N THR A 281 38.39 7.53 22.15
CA THR A 281 38.23 8.21 23.46
C THR A 281 39.58 8.62 24.07
N ARG A 282 40.60 8.84 23.23
CA ARG A 282 41.89 9.38 23.65
C ARG A 282 42.05 10.84 23.28
#